data_9afe42eb5d3317fd13f501fbc307759c
#
_entry.id   9afe42eb5d3317fd13f501fbc307759c
#
_cell.length_a   1.000
_cell.length_b   1.000
_cell.length_c   1.000
_cell.angle_alpha   90.00
_cell.angle_beta   90.00
_cell.angle_gamma   90.00
#
_symmetry.space_group_name_H-M   'P 1'
#
loop_
_entity.id
_entity.type
_entity.pdbx_description
1 polymer ?
#
loop_
_entity_poly.entity_id
_entity_poly.type
_entity_poly.pdbx_seq_one_letter_code
_entity_poly.pdbx_strand_id
1 'polypeptide(L)'
;GLHGRGDYYPRELSGGQQQRVGIGRSLAVEPDVWFLDEPFSALDALIRRDMQDEFLRLQSTLQKTIIFITHDFDEAIRLADRIAIMRDGVIDQMGTAEELITNPGSDYVAAFTKNVSRAKLLRVHTLMGPPSDDAQDDVDGRVFVASVANQILSSAIPLRVVEDGEVVGSITAAQVTEALFEAD
;
A
#
# COMPACT_ATOMS: atom_id res chain seq x y z
N GLY A 1 18.08 11.54 -12.69
CA GLY A 1 17.64 12.85 -13.13
C GLY A 1 18.49 14.06 -12.69
N LEU A 2 19.67 13.84 -12.01
CA LEU A 2 20.57 14.93 -11.59
C LEU A 2 21.87 14.98 -12.37
N HIS A 3 22.03 14.11 -13.37
CA HIS A 3 23.24 14.09 -14.20
C HIS A 3 23.49 15.45 -14.86
N GLY A 4 24.74 15.97 -14.78
CA GLY A 4 25.12 17.27 -15.32
C GLY A 4 24.59 18.48 -14.54
N ARG A 5 24.03 18.31 -13.31
CA ARG A 5 23.46 19.38 -12.47
C ARG A 5 24.29 19.66 -11.22
N GLY A 6 25.52 19.13 -11.11
CA GLY A 6 26.36 19.26 -9.93
C GLY A 6 26.68 20.71 -9.54
N ASP A 7 26.80 21.61 -10.50
CA ASP A 7 27.14 23.02 -10.30
C ASP A 7 25.92 23.96 -10.18
N TYR A 8 24.67 23.35 -10.21
CA TYR A 8 23.46 24.16 -10.15
C TYR A 8 23.11 24.53 -8.71
N TYR A 9 22.68 25.75 -8.51
CA TYR A 9 22.09 26.17 -7.23
C TYR A 9 20.68 25.61 -7.08
N PRO A 10 20.20 25.41 -5.84
CA PRO A 10 18.85 24.86 -5.60
C PRO A 10 17.74 25.58 -6.38
N ARG A 11 17.80 26.91 -6.49
CA ARG A 11 16.84 27.74 -7.23
C ARG A 11 16.80 27.48 -8.74
N GLU A 12 17.83 26.83 -9.30
CA GLU A 12 17.97 26.49 -10.71
C GLU A 12 17.45 25.07 -11.02
N LEU A 13 17.05 24.33 -9.96
CA LEU A 13 16.53 22.98 -10.03
C LEU A 13 15.00 23.02 -9.97
N SER A 14 14.34 22.09 -10.71
CA SER A 14 12.91 21.85 -10.54
C SER A 14 12.60 21.31 -9.14
N GLY A 15 11.34 21.42 -8.67
CA GLY A 15 10.92 20.90 -7.37
C GLY A 15 11.30 19.45 -7.15
N GLY A 16 11.05 18.56 -8.14
CA GLY A 16 11.46 17.16 -8.08
C GLY A 16 12.97 16.95 -8.05
N GLN A 17 13.75 17.81 -8.70
CA GLN A 17 15.22 17.76 -8.63
C GLN A 17 15.72 18.21 -7.24
N GLN A 18 15.14 19.28 -6.67
CA GLN A 18 15.45 19.71 -5.30
C GLN A 18 15.13 18.60 -4.28
N GLN A 19 14.00 17.92 -4.46
CA GLN A 19 13.60 16.80 -3.62
C GLN A 19 14.62 15.66 -3.67
N ARG A 20 15.07 15.26 -4.88
CA ARG A 20 16.12 14.23 -5.04
C ARG A 20 17.43 14.62 -4.40
N VAL A 21 17.82 15.89 -4.48
CA VAL A 21 19.01 16.41 -3.78
C VAL A 21 18.82 16.31 -2.26
N GLY A 22 17.64 16.67 -1.74
CA GLY A 22 17.30 16.54 -0.32
C GLY A 22 17.40 15.11 0.20
N ILE A 23 16.81 14.17 -0.55
CA ILE A 23 16.89 12.72 -0.30
C ILE A 23 18.34 12.25 -0.30
N GLY A 24 19.10 12.56 -1.35
CA GLY A 24 20.51 12.18 -1.44
C GLY A 24 21.36 12.75 -0.30
N ARG A 25 21.11 14.00 0.10
CA ARG A 25 21.80 14.63 1.23
C ARG A 25 21.47 13.94 2.57
N SER A 26 20.23 13.57 2.81
CA SER A 26 19.82 12.89 4.04
C SER A 26 20.37 11.45 4.14
N LEU A 27 20.62 10.80 3.00
CA LEU A 27 21.25 9.48 2.94
C LEU A 27 22.78 9.51 3.06
N ALA A 28 23.41 10.63 2.67
CA ALA A 28 24.87 10.74 2.64
C ALA A 28 25.55 10.59 4.02
N VAL A 29 24.79 10.75 5.11
CA VAL A 29 25.26 10.54 6.49
C VAL A 29 25.02 9.10 6.99
N GLU A 30 24.52 8.22 6.14
CA GLU A 30 24.24 6.80 6.42
C GLU A 30 23.44 6.57 7.73
N PRO A 31 22.28 7.22 7.92
CA PRO A 31 21.54 7.12 9.17
C PRO A 31 21.04 5.69 9.41
N ASP A 32 20.97 5.24 10.66
CA ASP A 32 20.36 3.96 11.03
C ASP A 32 18.82 4.00 10.87
N VAL A 33 18.23 5.15 11.21
CA VAL A 33 16.80 5.44 11.00
C VAL A 33 16.68 6.66 10.12
N TRP A 34 15.93 6.52 9.04
CA TRP A 34 15.74 7.59 8.06
C TRP A 34 14.34 8.20 8.19
N PHE A 35 14.29 9.50 8.52
CA PHE A 35 13.04 10.23 8.66
C PHE A 35 12.76 11.04 7.40
N LEU A 36 11.56 10.90 6.85
CA LEU A 36 11.07 11.63 5.70
C LEU A 36 9.73 12.29 6.05
N ASP A 37 9.71 13.60 6.04
CA ASP A 37 8.52 14.40 6.31
C ASP A 37 7.97 14.93 4.98
N GLU A 38 6.79 14.45 4.58
CA GLU A 38 6.08 14.83 3.35
C GLU A 38 6.95 14.89 2.08
N PRO A 39 7.79 13.89 1.77
CA PRO A 39 8.82 14.00 0.75
C PRO A 39 8.26 14.13 -0.68
N PHE A 40 6.98 13.89 -0.92
CA PHE A 40 6.37 13.95 -2.25
C PHE A 40 5.27 15.00 -2.39
N SER A 41 4.95 15.75 -1.34
CA SER A 41 3.82 16.70 -1.32
C SER A 41 3.92 17.81 -2.37
N ALA A 42 5.12 18.26 -2.70
CA ALA A 42 5.37 19.34 -3.67
C ALA A 42 5.47 18.87 -5.13
N LEU A 43 5.19 17.58 -5.41
CA LEU A 43 5.35 16.98 -6.74
C LEU A 43 3.99 16.82 -7.44
N ASP A 44 3.98 17.02 -8.77
CA ASP A 44 2.85 16.61 -9.58
C ASP A 44 2.67 15.07 -9.58
N ALA A 45 1.48 14.60 -9.96
CA ALA A 45 1.11 13.20 -9.82
C ALA A 45 2.02 12.23 -10.59
N LEU A 46 2.54 12.63 -11.76
CA LEU A 46 3.41 11.79 -12.57
C LEU A 46 4.79 11.66 -11.93
N ILE A 47 5.41 12.80 -11.60
CA ILE A 47 6.72 12.83 -10.95
C ILE A 47 6.68 12.18 -9.57
N ARG A 48 5.57 12.37 -8.83
CA ARG A 48 5.35 11.71 -7.53
C ARG A 48 5.42 10.20 -7.67
N ARG A 49 4.73 9.63 -8.65
CA ARG A 49 4.72 8.18 -8.89
C ARG A 49 6.11 7.64 -9.24
N ASP A 50 6.84 8.31 -10.12
CA ASP A 50 8.21 7.95 -10.46
C ASP A 50 9.15 7.99 -9.24
N MET A 51 8.97 9.00 -8.38
CA MET A 51 9.76 9.15 -7.14
C MET A 51 9.44 8.07 -6.11
N GLN A 52 8.18 7.67 -5.99
CA GLN A 52 7.76 6.57 -5.12
C GLN A 52 8.36 5.24 -5.60
N ASP A 53 8.37 4.99 -6.92
CA ASP A 53 9.01 3.79 -7.49
C ASP A 53 10.52 3.75 -7.21
N GLU A 54 11.18 4.88 -7.35
CA GLU A 54 12.61 5.01 -7.03
C GLU A 54 12.88 4.83 -5.53
N PHE A 55 11.99 5.34 -4.67
CA PHE A 55 12.05 5.15 -3.23
C PHE A 55 11.95 3.67 -2.84
N LEU A 56 10.99 2.92 -3.42
CA LEU A 56 10.86 1.47 -3.18
C LEU A 56 12.11 0.69 -3.60
N ARG A 57 12.76 1.07 -4.71
CA ARG A 57 14.04 0.48 -5.13
C ARG A 57 15.16 0.79 -4.12
N LEU A 58 15.22 2.02 -3.63
CA LEU A 58 16.20 2.41 -2.60
C LEU A 58 15.96 1.63 -1.30
N GLN A 59 14.71 1.51 -0.85
CA GLN A 59 14.34 0.76 0.34
C GLN A 59 14.78 -0.69 0.25
N SER A 60 14.50 -1.36 -0.86
CA SER A 60 14.89 -2.77 -1.06
C SER A 60 16.40 -2.98 -1.05
N THR A 61 17.18 -1.96 -1.45
CA THR A 61 18.64 -2.02 -1.49
C THR A 61 19.26 -1.68 -0.14
N LEU A 62 18.72 -0.68 0.56
CA LEU A 62 19.33 -0.12 1.77
C LEU A 62 19.00 -0.92 3.03
N GLN A 63 17.86 -1.62 3.06
CA GLN A 63 17.37 -2.41 4.21
C GLN A 63 17.41 -1.64 5.54
N LYS A 64 17.06 -0.36 5.51
CA LYS A 64 17.05 0.53 6.68
C LYS A 64 15.65 0.72 7.23
N THR A 65 15.57 1.06 8.51
CA THR A 65 14.32 1.52 9.11
C THR A 65 14.00 2.92 8.59
N ILE A 66 12.83 3.08 7.97
CA ILE A 66 12.38 4.36 7.41
C ILE A 66 11.10 4.76 8.12
N ILE A 67 11.07 5.98 8.64
CA ILE A 67 9.86 6.62 9.16
C ILE A 67 9.43 7.67 8.14
N PHE A 68 8.29 7.41 7.53
CA PHE A 68 7.74 8.20 6.46
C PHE A 68 6.46 8.91 6.95
N ILE A 69 6.43 10.22 6.89
CA ILE A 69 5.27 11.02 7.31
C ILE A 69 4.56 11.52 6.06
N THR A 70 3.27 11.28 5.98
CA THR A 70 2.42 11.76 4.88
C THR A 70 0.98 11.97 5.35
N HIS A 71 0.27 12.86 4.70
CA HIS A 71 -1.18 13.00 4.84
C HIS A 71 -1.96 12.23 3.76
N ASP A 72 -1.25 11.61 2.81
CA ASP A 72 -1.83 10.83 1.72
C ASP A 72 -1.81 9.34 2.09
N PHE A 73 -3.01 8.77 2.33
CA PHE A 73 -3.13 7.38 2.73
C PHE A 73 -2.75 6.40 1.62
N ASP A 74 -2.97 6.75 0.36
CA ASP A 74 -2.54 5.92 -0.78
C ASP A 74 -1.00 5.82 -0.86
N GLU A 75 -0.30 6.90 -0.50
CA GLU A 75 1.16 6.86 -0.34
C GLU A 75 1.58 5.91 0.79
N ALA A 76 0.95 6.04 1.96
CA ALA A 76 1.25 5.17 3.10
C ALA A 76 1.04 3.69 2.75
N ILE A 77 -0.08 3.35 2.11
CA ILE A 77 -0.38 1.99 1.63
C ILE A 77 0.71 1.46 0.69
N ARG A 78 1.15 2.31 -0.22
CA ARG A 78 2.10 1.89 -1.26
C ARG A 78 3.51 1.64 -0.74
N LEU A 79 3.93 2.42 0.26
CA LEU A 79 5.33 2.54 0.65
C LEU A 79 5.65 1.89 1.99
N ALA A 80 4.66 1.71 2.88
CA ALA A 80 4.90 1.29 4.24
C ALA A 80 4.54 -0.19 4.49
N ASP A 81 5.36 -0.86 5.30
CA ASP A 81 5.03 -2.17 5.86
C ASP A 81 3.99 -2.04 6.99
N ARG A 82 4.06 -0.95 7.75
CA ARG A 82 3.12 -0.61 8.83
C ARG A 82 2.79 0.87 8.81
N ILE A 83 1.54 1.18 9.13
CA ILE A 83 1.00 2.53 9.13
C ILE A 83 0.54 2.87 10.54
N ALA A 84 0.90 4.05 11.03
CA ALA A 84 0.39 4.63 12.25
C ALA A 84 -0.52 5.82 11.89
N ILE A 85 -1.80 5.74 12.22
CA ILE A 85 -2.75 6.85 12.07
C ILE A 85 -2.69 7.67 13.34
N MET A 86 -2.40 8.97 13.19
CA MET A 86 -2.30 9.90 14.31
C MET A 86 -3.45 10.90 14.31
N ARG A 87 -3.93 11.24 15.51
CA ARG A 87 -4.91 12.28 15.73
C ARG A 87 -4.53 13.06 16.99
N ASP A 88 -4.57 14.38 16.93
CA ASP A 88 -4.32 15.27 18.08
C ASP A 88 -3.00 14.96 18.83
N GLY A 89 -1.96 14.55 18.09
CA GLY A 89 -0.63 14.26 18.63
C GLY A 89 -0.48 12.87 19.27
N VAL A 90 -1.51 12.01 19.22
CA VAL A 90 -1.46 10.63 19.71
C VAL A 90 -1.67 9.64 18.55
N ILE A 91 -1.12 8.44 18.69
CA ILE A 91 -1.39 7.35 17.75
C ILE A 91 -2.75 6.76 18.10
N ASP A 92 -3.71 6.87 17.16
CA ASP A 92 -5.05 6.30 17.29
C ASP A 92 -5.01 4.79 17.01
N GLN A 93 -4.37 4.38 15.91
CA GLN A 93 -4.16 2.98 15.59
C GLN A 93 -2.86 2.80 14.78
N MET A 94 -2.24 1.62 14.93
CA MET A 94 -1.09 1.21 14.13
C MET A 94 -1.26 -0.24 13.68
N GLY A 95 -1.03 -0.50 12.38
CA GLY A 95 -1.14 -1.82 11.78
C GLY A 95 -0.68 -1.86 10.34
N THR A 96 -0.90 -2.97 9.66
CA THR A 96 -0.80 -3.05 8.20
C THR A 96 -1.96 -2.29 7.55
N ALA A 97 -1.85 -1.95 6.29
CA ALA A 97 -2.95 -1.32 5.54
C ALA A 97 -4.23 -2.16 5.61
N GLU A 98 -4.09 -3.48 5.50
CA GLU A 98 -5.19 -4.43 5.56
C GLU A 98 -5.88 -4.44 6.94
N GLU A 99 -5.10 -4.48 8.03
CA GLU A 99 -5.64 -4.43 9.40
C GLU A 99 -6.41 -3.12 9.67
N LEU A 100 -5.90 -1.98 9.20
CA LEU A 100 -6.55 -0.69 9.39
C LEU A 100 -7.89 -0.58 8.66
N ILE A 101 -8.05 -1.27 7.54
CA ILE A 101 -9.26 -1.24 6.73
C ILE A 101 -10.28 -2.28 7.20
N THR A 102 -9.82 -3.47 7.59
CA THR A 102 -10.72 -4.56 8.01
C THR A 102 -11.17 -4.43 9.46
N ASN A 103 -10.32 -3.87 10.32
CA ASN A 103 -10.56 -3.74 11.76
C ASN A 103 -10.22 -2.32 12.25
N PRO A 104 -10.94 -1.27 11.80
CA PRO A 104 -10.69 0.08 12.27
C PRO A 104 -10.98 0.19 13.77
N GLY A 105 -10.00 0.70 14.53
CA GLY A 105 -10.08 0.84 15.99
C GLY A 105 -10.94 2.02 16.47
N SER A 106 -11.28 2.94 15.56
CA SER A 106 -12.12 4.10 15.88
C SER A 106 -12.88 4.57 14.62
N ASP A 107 -13.93 5.37 14.85
CA ASP A 107 -14.67 6.02 13.77
C ASP A 107 -13.78 6.92 12.91
N TYR A 108 -12.73 7.49 13.51
CA TYR A 108 -11.77 8.32 12.79
C TYR A 108 -10.95 7.48 11.81
N VAL A 109 -10.44 6.33 12.24
CA VAL A 109 -9.71 5.39 11.36
C VAL A 109 -10.62 4.88 10.26
N ALA A 110 -11.86 4.49 10.58
CA ALA A 110 -12.86 4.06 9.61
C ALA A 110 -13.13 5.14 8.54
N ALA A 111 -13.32 6.39 8.96
CA ALA A 111 -13.53 7.51 8.04
C ALA A 111 -12.30 7.80 7.17
N PHE A 112 -11.09 7.67 7.75
CA PHE A 112 -9.84 7.90 7.06
C PHE A 112 -9.56 6.85 5.97
N THR A 113 -9.96 5.61 6.21
CA THR A 113 -9.77 4.47 5.29
C THR A 113 -10.93 4.27 4.30
N LYS A 114 -12.05 4.98 4.47
CA LYS A 114 -13.29 4.78 3.71
C LYS A 114 -13.11 4.87 2.18
N ASN A 115 -12.29 5.78 1.70
CA ASN A 115 -12.13 6.07 0.27
C ASN A 115 -11.10 5.17 -0.44
N VAL A 116 -10.51 4.24 0.29
CA VAL A 116 -9.47 3.37 -0.27
C VAL A 116 -10.07 2.24 -1.09
N SER A 117 -9.48 1.96 -2.24
CA SER A 117 -9.88 0.80 -3.05
C SER A 117 -9.50 -0.50 -2.35
N ARG A 118 -10.46 -1.08 -1.62
CA ARG A 118 -10.29 -2.36 -0.88
C ARG A 118 -9.76 -3.48 -1.77
N ALA A 119 -10.16 -3.54 -3.05
CA ALA A 119 -9.68 -4.55 -3.99
C ALA A 119 -8.16 -4.60 -4.15
N LYS A 120 -7.50 -3.44 -4.02
CA LYS A 120 -6.04 -3.33 -4.18
C LYS A 120 -5.25 -3.73 -2.94
N LEU A 121 -5.93 -3.88 -1.82
CA LEU A 121 -5.32 -4.08 -0.51
C LEU A 121 -5.70 -5.41 0.13
N LEU A 122 -6.93 -5.86 -0.08
CA LEU A 122 -7.39 -7.13 0.47
C LEU A 122 -6.81 -8.29 -0.34
N ARG A 123 -6.33 -9.28 0.38
CA ARG A 123 -5.91 -10.55 -0.20
C ARG A 123 -7.11 -11.49 -0.29
N VAL A 124 -7.02 -12.47 -1.18
CA VAL A 124 -8.10 -13.45 -1.37
C VAL A 124 -8.41 -14.18 -0.07
N HIS A 125 -7.41 -14.56 0.71
CA HIS A 125 -7.61 -15.27 1.97
C HIS A 125 -8.37 -14.46 3.03
N THR A 126 -8.31 -13.12 2.97
CA THR A 126 -9.03 -12.25 3.89
C THR A 126 -10.55 -12.28 3.67
N LEU A 127 -10.96 -12.57 2.43
CA LEU A 127 -12.36 -12.60 2.02
C LEU A 127 -12.94 -14.01 1.89
N MET A 128 -12.12 -15.05 1.94
CA MET A 128 -12.57 -16.43 1.73
C MET A 128 -13.48 -16.89 2.85
N GLY A 129 -14.41 -17.79 2.48
CA GLY A 129 -15.16 -18.62 3.40
C GLY A 129 -14.51 -19.98 3.62
N PRO A 130 -15.18 -20.88 4.36
CA PRO A 130 -14.71 -22.25 4.53
C PRO A 130 -14.61 -22.98 3.18
N PRO A 131 -13.80 -24.05 3.09
CA PRO A 131 -13.74 -24.87 1.89
C PRO A 131 -15.14 -25.37 1.47
N SER A 132 -15.40 -25.38 0.16
CA SER A 132 -16.66 -25.86 -0.43
C SER A 132 -16.39 -27.01 -1.38
N ASP A 133 -17.18 -28.06 -1.30
CA ASP A 133 -17.09 -29.26 -2.19
C ASP A 133 -17.42 -28.90 -3.64
N ASP A 134 -18.22 -27.85 -3.87
CA ASP A 134 -18.60 -27.37 -5.22
C ASP A 134 -17.52 -26.45 -5.83
N ALA A 135 -16.47 -26.09 -5.08
CA ALA A 135 -15.45 -25.19 -5.56
C ALA A 135 -14.56 -25.86 -6.63
N GLN A 136 -14.35 -25.16 -7.73
CA GLN A 136 -13.48 -25.59 -8.84
C GLN A 136 -12.46 -24.47 -9.11
N ASP A 137 -11.46 -24.80 -9.90
CA ASP A 137 -10.33 -23.91 -10.20
C ASP A 137 -9.67 -23.33 -8.94
N ASP A 138 -8.37 -23.15 -9.01
CA ASP A 138 -7.58 -22.71 -7.87
C ASP A 138 -7.25 -21.22 -7.99
N VAL A 139 -7.25 -20.53 -6.86
CA VAL A 139 -6.75 -19.18 -6.70
C VAL A 139 -5.82 -19.12 -5.49
N ASP A 140 -4.68 -18.47 -5.63
CA ASP A 140 -3.75 -18.28 -4.52
C ASP A 140 -4.35 -17.30 -3.49
N GLY A 141 -4.45 -17.73 -2.23
CA GLY A 141 -4.98 -16.94 -1.12
C GLY A 141 -4.18 -15.67 -0.83
N ARG A 142 -2.90 -15.66 -1.19
CA ARG A 142 -1.97 -14.57 -0.88
C ARG A 142 -1.97 -13.43 -1.89
N VAL A 143 -2.60 -13.60 -3.06
CA VAL A 143 -2.68 -12.53 -4.06
C VAL A 143 -3.74 -11.49 -3.70
N PHE A 144 -3.54 -10.27 -4.18
CA PHE A 144 -4.55 -9.23 -4.02
C PHE A 144 -5.80 -9.53 -4.85
N VAL A 145 -6.97 -9.26 -4.28
CA VAL A 145 -8.26 -9.44 -4.95
C VAL A 145 -8.29 -8.76 -6.31
N ALA A 146 -7.72 -7.56 -6.44
CA ALA A 146 -7.68 -6.83 -7.69
C ALA A 146 -7.00 -7.60 -8.84
N SER A 147 -6.01 -8.46 -8.54
CA SER A 147 -5.28 -9.21 -9.57
C SER A 147 -6.07 -10.38 -10.14
N VAL A 148 -7.03 -10.91 -9.37
CA VAL A 148 -7.84 -12.09 -9.71
C VAL A 148 -9.34 -11.79 -9.76
N ALA A 149 -9.73 -10.52 -9.60
CA ALA A 149 -11.14 -10.10 -9.56
C ALA A 149 -11.93 -10.57 -10.78
N ASN A 150 -11.37 -10.45 -11.99
CA ASN A 150 -12.03 -10.90 -13.20
C ASN A 150 -12.29 -12.41 -13.20
N GLN A 151 -11.34 -13.21 -12.70
CA GLN A 151 -11.49 -14.66 -12.58
C GLN A 151 -12.64 -15.00 -11.62
N ILE A 152 -12.65 -14.38 -10.42
CA ILE A 152 -13.66 -14.64 -9.40
C ILE A 152 -15.04 -14.14 -9.86
N LEU A 153 -15.14 -12.90 -10.39
CA LEU A 153 -16.42 -12.31 -10.76
C LEU A 153 -17.05 -12.94 -12.02
N SER A 154 -16.26 -13.58 -12.87
CA SER A 154 -16.77 -14.33 -14.04
C SER A 154 -17.15 -15.77 -13.73
N SER A 155 -16.78 -16.30 -12.57
CA SER A 155 -17.10 -17.66 -12.17
C SER A 155 -18.52 -17.74 -11.61
N ALA A 156 -19.30 -18.72 -12.10
CA ALA A 156 -20.63 -19.02 -11.57
C ALA A 156 -20.58 -19.91 -10.30
N ILE A 157 -19.42 -20.48 -10.00
CA ILE A 157 -19.18 -21.40 -8.88
C ILE A 157 -18.04 -20.88 -8.02
N PRO A 158 -17.96 -21.29 -6.74
CA PRO A 158 -16.85 -20.92 -5.88
C PRO A 158 -15.50 -21.35 -6.47
N LEU A 159 -14.45 -20.55 -6.26
CA LEU A 159 -13.07 -20.95 -6.52
C LEU A 159 -12.43 -21.49 -5.24
N ARG A 160 -11.56 -22.49 -5.37
CA ARG A 160 -10.77 -23.00 -4.24
C ARG A 160 -9.65 -22.04 -3.93
N VAL A 161 -9.52 -21.67 -2.67
CA VAL A 161 -8.39 -20.87 -2.20
C VAL A 161 -7.30 -21.80 -1.72
N VAL A 162 -6.11 -21.67 -2.33
CA VAL A 162 -4.98 -22.57 -2.10
C VAL A 162 -3.79 -21.76 -1.55
N GLU A 163 -3.16 -22.29 -0.50
CA GLU A 163 -1.89 -21.79 0.03
C GLU A 163 -0.95 -22.97 0.27
N ASP A 164 0.30 -22.84 -0.18
CA ASP A 164 1.33 -23.89 -0.07
C ASP A 164 0.90 -25.26 -0.61
N GLY A 165 -0.04 -25.29 -1.57
CA GLY A 165 -0.58 -26.51 -2.18
C GLY A 165 -1.75 -27.14 -1.42
N GLU A 166 -2.20 -26.55 -0.33
CA GLU A 166 -3.35 -26.99 0.45
C GLU A 166 -4.57 -26.11 0.22
N VAL A 167 -5.76 -26.69 0.17
CA VAL A 167 -7.02 -25.94 0.08
C VAL A 167 -7.36 -25.39 1.46
N VAL A 168 -7.29 -24.06 1.61
CA VAL A 168 -7.54 -23.36 2.88
C VAL A 168 -8.94 -22.74 2.97
N GLY A 169 -9.64 -22.60 1.83
CA GLY A 169 -10.97 -22.00 1.80
C GLY A 169 -11.60 -22.02 0.41
N SER A 170 -12.67 -21.28 0.26
CA SER A 170 -13.32 -21.00 -1.03
C SER A 170 -13.72 -19.53 -1.11
N ILE A 171 -13.79 -18.99 -2.33
CA ILE A 171 -14.19 -17.61 -2.58
C ILE A 171 -15.22 -17.52 -3.69
N THR A 172 -16.21 -16.65 -3.52
CA THR A 172 -17.30 -16.43 -4.45
C THR A 172 -17.32 -15.00 -4.98
N ALA A 173 -17.96 -14.80 -6.13
CA ALA A 173 -18.21 -13.45 -6.65
C ALA A 173 -19.01 -12.58 -5.66
N ALA A 174 -19.92 -13.15 -4.90
CA ALA A 174 -20.72 -12.44 -3.90
C ALA A 174 -19.83 -11.85 -2.79
N GLN A 175 -18.93 -12.65 -2.20
CA GLN A 175 -18.01 -12.19 -1.15
C GLN A 175 -17.11 -11.06 -1.64
N VAL A 176 -16.59 -11.16 -2.86
CA VAL A 176 -15.78 -10.09 -3.46
C VAL A 176 -16.62 -8.83 -3.68
N THR A 177 -17.84 -8.97 -4.20
CA THR A 177 -18.73 -7.83 -4.45
C THR A 177 -19.11 -7.14 -3.13
N GLU A 178 -19.51 -7.89 -2.11
CA GLU A 178 -19.80 -7.38 -0.77
C GLU A 178 -18.62 -6.59 -0.19
N ALA A 179 -17.42 -7.19 -0.19
CA ALA A 179 -16.23 -6.54 0.36
C ALA A 179 -15.81 -5.28 -0.41
N LEU A 180 -16.15 -5.18 -1.70
CA LEU A 180 -15.79 -4.02 -2.53
C LEU A 180 -16.82 -2.89 -2.50
N PHE A 181 -18.11 -3.20 -2.31
CA PHE A 181 -19.21 -2.26 -2.50
C PHE A 181 -20.05 -2.01 -1.23
N GLU A 182 -19.99 -2.87 -0.21
CA GLU A 182 -20.73 -2.69 1.04
C GLU A 182 -19.90 -2.01 2.15
N ALA A 183 -19.32 -0.87 1.83
CA ALA A 183 -18.67 0.00 2.82
C ALA A 183 -19.40 1.33 2.91
N ASP A 184 -20.71 1.29 3.16
CA ASP A 184 -21.52 2.44 3.59
C ASP A 184 -21.86 2.36 5.09
#